data_9e89d118241d63637cfd525ff3de3ed7
#
_entry.id   9e89d118241d63637cfd525ff3de3ed7
#
_cell.length_a   1.000
_cell.length_b   1.000
_cell.length_c   1.000
_cell.angle_alpha   90.00
_cell.angle_beta   90.00
_cell.angle_gamma   90.00
#
_symmetry.space_group_name_H-M   'P 1'
#
loop_
_entity.id
_entity.type
_entity.pdbx_description
1 polymer ?
#
loop_
_entity_poly.entity_id
_entity_poly.type
_entity_poly.pdbx_seq_one_letter_code
_entity_poly.pdbx_strand_id
1 'polypeptide(L)'
;FPCPYTFKRHGQSGTEVSEIFPHTAKCIDDIAVIRSMHADVPNHEPSLMLMNCGEARLIRPSVGSWVTYGLGSENQNLPGFIVMCPGGYPIQESQNWQSGFLPGIYQGTHIDTRHTAVDKLIEHIKNRGLSLSEQRRQLDFIQSLNRRHAAKRQKDAQLEARIQSFELAYRMQMEATDAFDVNREPKHIREMYGEGTQARQ
;
A
#
# COMPACT_ATOMS: atom_id res chain seq x y z
N PHE A 1 25.80 25.09 6.71
CA PHE A 1 25.37 25.41 5.35
C PHE A 1 23.98 26.05 5.44
N PRO A 2 23.75 27.24 4.80
CA PRO A 2 22.41 27.80 4.71
C PRO A 2 21.52 26.94 3.81
N CYS A 3 20.22 27.00 4.05
CA CYS A 3 19.25 26.32 3.17
C CYS A 3 19.33 26.93 1.76
N PRO A 4 19.48 26.12 0.70
CA PRO A 4 19.55 26.64 -0.68
C PRO A 4 18.20 27.13 -1.20
N TYR A 5 17.10 26.81 -0.53
CA TYR A 5 15.74 27.14 -0.97
C TYR A 5 15.20 28.37 -0.25
N THR A 6 14.39 29.15 -0.95
CA THR A 6 13.69 30.29 -0.37
C THR A 6 12.41 29.88 0.33
N PHE A 7 12.07 30.60 1.42
CA PHE A 7 10.83 30.41 2.17
C PHE A 7 10.01 31.71 2.06
N LYS A 8 8.72 31.56 1.84
CA LYS A 8 7.75 32.66 1.81
C LYS A 8 6.57 32.33 2.69
N ARG A 9 5.93 33.39 3.22
CA ARG A 9 4.69 33.25 3.98
C ARG A 9 3.50 33.05 3.03
N HIS A 10 2.65 32.10 3.35
CA HIS A 10 1.49 31.73 2.58
C HIS A 10 0.24 31.65 3.45
N GLY A 11 -0.94 31.79 2.82
CA GLY A 11 -2.23 31.71 3.45
C GLY A 11 -2.50 32.85 4.44
N GLN A 12 -3.64 32.76 5.12
CA GLN A 12 -4.02 33.66 6.21
C GLN A 12 -3.22 33.38 7.48
N SER A 13 -2.82 32.13 7.68
CA SER A 13 -1.98 31.70 8.79
C SER A 13 -0.59 32.33 8.76
N GLY A 14 -0.12 32.81 7.59
CA GLY A 14 1.23 33.33 7.39
C GLY A 14 2.32 32.28 7.59
N THR A 15 2.01 31.00 7.46
CA THR A 15 2.97 29.91 7.62
C THR A 15 4.01 29.96 6.51
N GLU A 16 5.27 29.85 6.89
CA GLU A 16 6.40 29.82 5.95
C GLU A 16 6.48 28.45 5.27
N VAL A 17 6.47 28.46 3.93
CA VAL A 17 6.59 27.26 3.10
C VAL A 17 7.71 27.46 2.09
N SER A 18 8.50 26.42 1.88
CA SER A 18 9.58 26.41 0.88
C SER A 18 9.04 26.42 -0.54
N GLU A 19 9.77 27.07 -1.46
CA GLU A 19 9.46 27.12 -2.88
C GLU A 19 9.36 25.75 -3.56
N ILE A 20 9.93 24.70 -2.96
CA ILE A 20 9.84 23.32 -3.48
C ILE A 20 8.45 22.70 -3.28
N PHE A 21 7.57 23.33 -2.47
CA PHE A 21 6.22 22.85 -2.19
C PHE A 21 5.14 23.84 -2.70
N PRO A 22 5.13 24.21 -4.00
CA PRO A 22 4.23 25.26 -4.50
C PRO A 22 2.75 24.89 -4.43
N HIS A 23 2.42 23.63 -4.52
CA HIS A 23 1.03 23.14 -4.42
C HIS A 23 0.57 23.07 -2.96
N THR A 24 1.39 22.54 -2.07
CA THR A 24 1.13 22.50 -0.62
C THR A 24 0.95 23.92 -0.04
N ALA A 25 1.72 24.88 -0.53
CA ALA A 25 1.61 26.27 -0.13
C ALA A 25 0.23 26.90 -0.38
N LYS A 26 -0.52 26.39 -1.38
CA LYS A 26 -1.87 26.86 -1.70
C LYS A 26 -2.93 26.35 -0.71
N CYS A 27 -2.64 25.26 -0.03
CA CYS A 27 -3.54 24.58 0.91
C CYS A 27 -3.06 24.75 2.37
N ILE A 28 -2.13 25.66 2.64
CA ILE A 28 -1.45 25.73 3.93
C ILE A 28 -2.37 26.07 5.10
N ASP A 29 -3.46 26.78 4.85
CA ASP A 29 -4.44 27.14 5.89
C ASP A 29 -5.29 25.93 6.33
N ASP A 30 -5.35 24.87 5.52
CA ASP A 30 -6.01 23.61 5.81
C ASP A 30 -5.10 22.58 6.46
N ILE A 31 -3.82 22.92 6.68
CA ILE A 31 -2.78 22.00 7.15
C ILE A 31 -2.30 22.40 8.54
N ALA A 32 -2.32 21.44 9.47
CA ALA A 32 -1.66 21.61 10.77
C ALA A 32 -0.16 21.33 10.66
N VAL A 33 0.67 22.34 10.93
CA VAL A 33 2.13 22.22 10.89
C VAL A 33 2.70 22.06 12.29
N ILE A 34 3.19 20.87 12.62
CA ILE A 34 3.82 20.57 13.92
C ILE A 34 5.34 20.70 13.76
N ARG A 35 5.90 21.82 14.26
CA ARG A 35 7.34 22.15 14.11
C ARG A 35 8.25 21.50 15.15
N SER A 36 7.69 21.01 16.23
CA SER A 36 8.41 20.41 17.35
C SER A 36 8.56 18.89 17.29
N MET A 37 8.12 18.28 16.18
CA MET A 37 8.29 16.84 15.98
C MET A 37 9.76 16.45 15.89
N HIS A 38 10.14 15.43 16.64
CA HIS A 38 11.45 14.79 16.56
C HIS A 38 11.30 13.28 16.69
N ALA A 39 12.31 12.54 16.28
CA ALA A 39 12.38 11.09 16.45
C ALA A 39 13.64 10.72 17.23
N ASP A 40 13.52 9.74 18.13
CA ASP A 40 14.63 9.28 18.96
C ASP A 40 15.62 8.38 18.21
N VAL A 41 15.33 8.09 16.95
CA VAL A 41 16.09 7.16 16.12
C VAL A 41 16.73 7.89 14.94
N PRO A 42 18.08 8.03 14.92
CA PRO A 42 18.75 8.76 13.84
C PRO A 42 19.04 7.94 12.59
N ASN A 43 19.01 6.60 12.66
CA ASN A 43 19.35 5.70 11.56
C ASN A 43 18.16 5.45 10.64
N HIS A 44 18.40 5.30 9.33
CA HIS A 44 17.35 5.12 8.31
C HIS A 44 16.45 3.90 8.56
N GLU A 45 17.04 2.74 8.82
CA GLU A 45 16.30 1.47 8.99
C GLU A 45 15.28 1.53 10.13
N PRO A 46 15.70 1.79 11.39
CA PRO A 46 14.75 1.85 12.49
C PRO A 46 13.83 3.09 12.41
N SER A 47 14.27 4.18 11.76
CA SER A 47 13.41 5.35 11.54
C SER A 47 12.27 5.07 10.59
N LEU A 48 12.50 4.31 9.51
CA LEU A 48 11.44 3.87 8.60
C LEU A 48 10.40 2.99 9.33
N MET A 49 10.87 2.05 10.15
CA MET A 49 9.98 1.22 10.95
C MET A 49 9.20 2.06 11.97
N LEU A 50 9.86 3.01 12.63
CA LEU A 50 9.20 3.92 13.57
C LEU A 50 8.08 4.72 12.88
N MET A 51 8.36 5.29 11.70
CA MET A 51 7.38 6.10 10.96
C MET A 51 6.22 5.27 10.40
N ASN A 52 6.49 4.07 9.90
CA ASN A 52 5.47 3.24 9.28
C ASN A 52 4.69 2.36 10.26
N CYS A 53 5.34 1.92 11.35
CA CYS A 53 4.81 0.90 12.26
C CYS A 53 4.75 1.36 13.72
N GLY A 54 5.26 2.55 14.05
CA GLY A 54 5.28 3.09 15.41
C GLY A 54 6.28 2.40 16.35
N GLU A 55 7.17 1.55 15.83
CA GLU A 55 8.16 0.80 16.59
C GLU A 55 9.45 0.63 15.75
N ALA A 56 10.59 0.91 16.36
CA ALA A 56 11.87 0.93 15.64
C ALA A 56 12.57 -0.44 15.54
N ARG A 57 12.21 -1.41 16.37
CA ARG A 57 12.93 -2.69 16.52
C ARG A 57 12.09 -3.91 16.22
N LEU A 58 10.81 -3.87 16.56
CA LEU A 58 9.91 -5.00 16.43
C LEU A 58 8.96 -4.76 15.27
N ILE A 59 8.67 -5.82 14.52
CA ILE A 59 7.64 -5.78 13.49
C ILE A 59 6.27 -5.59 14.14
N ARG A 60 5.65 -4.46 13.88
CA ARG A 60 4.29 -4.10 14.30
C ARG A 60 3.43 -3.86 13.07
N PRO A 61 2.10 -3.90 13.22
CA PRO A 61 1.23 -3.54 12.11
C PRO A 61 1.53 -2.11 11.64
N SER A 62 1.67 -1.95 10.33
CA SER A 62 1.86 -0.63 9.72
C SER A 62 0.59 0.22 9.84
N VAL A 63 0.72 1.53 9.66
CA VAL A 63 -0.41 2.48 9.68
C VAL A 63 -1.51 2.02 8.70
N GLY A 64 -1.15 1.64 7.47
CA GLY A 64 -2.12 1.15 6.49
C GLY A 64 -2.82 -0.14 6.92
N SER A 65 -2.12 -1.05 7.60
CA SER A 65 -2.71 -2.25 8.18
C SER A 65 -3.72 -1.92 9.29
N TRP A 66 -3.40 -0.97 10.15
CA TRP A 66 -4.33 -0.51 11.19
C TRP A 66 -5.57 0.18 10.61
N VAL A 67 -5.38 1.05 9.62
CA VAL A 67 -6.50 1.72 8.93
C VAL A 67 -7.43 0.70 8.30
N THR A 68 -6.87 -0.25 7.54
CA THR A 68 -7.67 -1.29 6.88
C THR A 68 -8.35 -2.23 7.89
N TYR A 69 -7.69 -2.54 9.00
CA TYR A 69 -8.28 -3.35 10.06
C TYR A 69 -9.44 -2.62 10.76
N GLY A 70 -9.29 -1.33 11.05
CA GLY A 70 -10.30 -0.56 11.81
C GLY A 70 -11.47 -0.08 10.97
N LEU A 71 -11.22 0.34 9.72
CA LEU A 71 -12.24 0.91 8.84
C LEU A 71 -12.75 -0.07 7.77
N GLY A 72 -12.01 -1.16 7.54
CA GLY A 72 -12.33 -2.10 6.45
C GLY A 72 -11.95 -1.57 5.07
N SER A 73 -12.54 -2.17 4.04
CA SER A 73 -12.42 -1.76 2.66
C SER A 73 -13.80 -1.81 2.00
N GLU A 74 -14.13 -0.78 1.22
CA GLU A 74 -15.36 -0.74 0.42
C GLU A 74 -15.31 -1.72 -0.75
N ASN A 75 -14.11 -2.04 -1.23
CA ASN A 75 -13.92 -2.99 -2.32
C ASN A 75 -13.47 -4.36 -1.78
N GLN A 76 -14.17 -5.42 -2.23
CA GLN A 76 -13.90 -6.79 -1.81
C GLN A 76 -12.99 -7.57 -2.78
N ASN A 77 -12.70 -6.99 -3.95
CA ASN A 77 -11.95 -7.65 -5.03
C ASN A 77 -10.55 -7.08 -5.22
N LEU A 78 -10.27 -5.93 -4.60
CA LEU A 78 -8.96 -5.28 -4.60
C LEU A 78 -8.42 -5.18 -3.18
N PRO A 79 -7.09 -5.10 -3.01
CA PRO A 79 -6.51 -4.90 -1.68
C PRO A 79 -6.92 -3.54 -1.11
N GLY A 80 -7.29 -3.53 0.18
CA GLY A 80 -7.62 -2.29 0.89
C GLY A 80 -6.41 -1.42 1.21
N PHE A 81 -5.20 -2.00 1.15
CA PHE A 81 -3.95 -1.30 1.39
C PHE A 81 -2.96 -1.56 0.26
N ILE A 82 -2.68 -0.52 -0.51
CA ILE A 82 -1.74 -0.55 -1.65
C ILE A 82 -0.48 0.22 -1.26
N VAL A 83 0.66 -0.32 -1.64
CA VAL A 83 1.98 0.27 -1.41
C VAL A 83 2.69 0.49 -2.73
N MET A 84 3.18 1.69 -2.94
CA MET A 84 4.00 2.06 -4.09
C MET A 84 5.37 2.54 -3.61
N CYS A 85 6.42 2.06 -4.26
CA CYS A 85 7.80 2.42 -3.91
C CYS A 85 8.49 3.04 -5.14
N PRO A 86 8.16 4.29 -5.49
CA PRO A 86 8.82 4.98 -6.60
C PRO A 86 10.32 5.11 -6.32
N GLY A 87 11.15 4.61 -7.23
CA GLY A 87 12.60 4.57 -7.03
C GLY A 87 13.15 3.28 -6.43
N GLY A 88 12.32 2.30 -6.13
CA GLY A 88 12.69 0.99 -5.60
C GLY A 88 12.28 0.75 -4.15
N TYR A 89 12.55 -0.45 -3.66
CA TYR A 89 12.23 -0.81 -2.29
C TYR A 89 13.00 0.05 -1.28
N PRO A 90 12.33 0.53 -0.22
CA PRO A 90 13.02 1.14 0.92
C PRO A 90 13.82 0.09 1.70
N ILE A 91 14.73 0.54 2.53
CA ILE A 91 15.43 -0.33 3.49
C ILE A 91 14.37 -1.03 4.36
N GLN A 92 14.59 -2.31 4.70
CA GLN A 92 13.64 -3.20 5.38
C GLN A 92 12.44 -3.63 4.50
N GLU A 93 12.42 -3.24 3.24
CA GLU A 93 11.47 -3.76 2.23
C GLU A 93 10.04 -3.90 2.75
N SER A 94 9.46 -5.09 2.61
CA SER A 94 8.07 -5.36 3.00
C SER A 94 7.77 -5.23 4.51
N GLN A 95 8.79 -5.15 5.37
CA GLN A 95 8.58 -4.94 6.80
C GLN A 95 7.87 -3.60 7.08
N ASN A 96 8.06 -2.60 6.20
CA ASN A 96 7.44 -1.29 6.32
C ASN A 96 5.90 -1.30 6.17
N TRP A 97 5.31 -2.35 5.60
CA TRP A 97 3.87 -2.47 5.37
C TRP A 97 3.27 -3.81 5.77
N GLN A 98 3.95 -4.50 6.69
CA GLN A 98 3.45 -5.76 7.22
C GLN A 98 2.25 -5.58 8.13
N SER A 99 1.40 -6.59 8.17
CA SER A 99 0.30 -6.68 9.12
C SER A 99 0.74 -6.98 10.55
N GLY A 100 1.99 -7.39 10.77
CA GLY A 100 2.52 -7.76 12.09
C GLY A 100 1.69 -8.87 12.74
N PHE A 101 1.10 -8.59 13.91
CA PHE A 101 0.23 -9.52 14.61
C PHE A 101 -1.24 -9.48 14.13
N LEU A 102 -1.61 -8.55 13.26
CA LEU A 102 -2.93 -8.56 12.62
C LEU A 102 -3.00 -9.65 11.55
N PRO A 103 -4.22 -10.09 11.17
CA PRO A 103 -4.38 -11.03 10.06
C PRO A 103 -3.73 -10.56 8.77
N GLY A 104 -3.13 -11.48 8.02
CA GLY A 104 -2.34 -11.18 6.81
C GLY A 104 -3.12 -10.48 5.68
N ILE A 105 -4.46 -10.54 5.69
CA ILE A 105 -5.31 -9.82 4.74
C ILE A 105 -5.16 -8.30 4.82
N TYR A 106 -4.69 -7.78 5.95
CA TYR A 106 -4.45 -6.35 6.18
C TYR A 106 -3.04 -5.90 5.82
N GLN A 107 -2.21 -6.82 5.30
CA GLN A 107 -0.88 -6.47 4.81
C GLN A 107 -0.97 -5.65 3.53
N GLY A 108 -0.06 -4.70 3.37
CA GLY A 108 0.04 -3.91 2.15
C GLY A 108 0.40 -4.77 0.93
N THR A 109 -0.30 -4.54 -0.17
CA THR A 109 0.01 -5.14 -1.47
C THR A 109 0.89 -4.20 -2.26
N HIS A 110 2.11 -4.65 -2.55
CA HIS A 110 3.06 -3.85 -3.33
C HIS A 110 2.69 -3.83 -4.80
N ILE A 111 2.66 -2.62 -5.37
CA ILE A 111 2.54 -2.37 -6.80
C ILE A 111 3.93 -1.95 -7.31
N ASP A 112 4.47 -2.71 -8.27
CA ASP A 112 5.77 -2.39 -8.85
C ASP A 112 5.67 -1.24 -9.85
N THR A 113 5.88 -0.04 -9.34
CA THR A 113 5.78 1.20 -10.10
C THR A 113 6.87 1.40 -11.18
N ARG A 114 7.79 0.46 -11.35
CA ARG A 114 8.73 0.47 -12.48
C ARG A 114 8.08 0.00 -13.79
N HIS A 115 6.89 -0.57 -13.71
CA HIS A 115 6.16 -1.09 -14.84
C HIS A 115 4.84 -0.33 -15.04
N THR A 116 4.41 -0.25 -16.30
CA THR A 116 3.10 0.29 -16.70
C THR A 116 2.15 -0.80 -17.20
N ALA A 117 2.68 -1.98 -17.52
CA ALA A 117 1.88 -3.12 -17.93
C ALA A 117 1.26 -3.81 -16.71
N VAL A 118 -0.06 -3.92 -16.69
CA VAL A 118 -0.83 -4.42 -15.53
C VAL A 118 -0.36 -5.79 -15.04
N ASP A 119 0.04 -6.67 -15.94
CA ASP A 119 0.54 -8.01 -15.62
C ASP A 119 1.94 -8.02 -14.97
N LYS A 120 2.59 -6.86 -14.90
CA LYS A 120 3.89 -6.65 -14.24
C LYS A 120 3.80 -5.79 -12.99
N LEU A 121 2.70 -5.08 -12.79
CA LEU A 121 2.49 -4.21 -11.63
C LEU A 121 2.39 -5.01 -10.33
N ILE A 122 1.76 -6.15 -10.37
CA ILE A 122 1.60 -7.05 -9.22
C ILE A 122 2.24 -8.39 -9.56
N GLU A 123 3.22 -8.77 -8.76
CA GLU A 123 3.93 -10.03 -8.93
C GLU A 123 2.94 -11.21 -8.83
N HIS A 124 3.05 -12.15 -9.75
CA HIS A 124 2.24 -13.37 -9.79
C HIS A 124 0.72 -13.16 -9.94
N ILE A 125 0.26 -11.99 -10.40
CA ILE A 125 -1.18 -11.75 -10.59
C ILE A 125 -1.83 -12.72 -11.60
N LYS A 126 -1.07 -13.25 -12.55
CA LYS A 126 -1.55 -14.24 -13.54
C LYS A 126 -0.87 -15.60 -13.33
N ASN A 127 -1.67 -16.63 -13.21
CA ASN A 127 -1.17 -18.00 -13.30
C ASN A 127 -1.03 -18.38 -14.78
N ARG A 128 0.19 -18.68 -15.21
CA ARG A 128 0.47 -19.07 -16.60
C ARG A 128 0.22 -20.56 -16.88
N GLY A 129 0.08 -21.37 -15.83
CA GLY A 129 -0.05 -22.82 -15.93
C GLY A 129 -1.48 -23.34 -15.86
N LEU A 130 -2.44 -22.53 -15.39
CA LEU A 130 -3.82 -22.93 -15.17
C LEU A 130 -4.80 -21.89 -15.70
N SER A 131 -5.92 -22.35 -16.26
CA SER A 131 -7.05 -21.48 -16.56
C SER A 131 -7.73 -21.00 -15.26
N LEU A 132 -8.51 -19.92 -15.31
CA LEU A 132 -9.27 -19.42 -14.16
C LEU A 132 -10.21 -20.48 -13.56
N SER A 133 -10.85 -21.31 -14.41
CA SER A 133 -11.72 -22.38 -13.95
C SER A 133 -10.97 -23.51 -13.24
N GLU A 134 -9.77 -23.82 -13.67
CA GLU A 134 -8.90 -24.80 -13.00
C GLU A 134 -8.37 -24.26 -11.68
N GLN A 135 -7.95 -22.99 -11.64
CA GLN A 135 -7.58 -22.33 -10.40
C GLN A 135 -8.74 -22.33 -9.39
N ARG A 136 -9.98 -22.01 -9.83
CA ARG A 136 -11.15 -22.03 -8.95
C ARG A 136 -11.36 -23.42 -8.34
N ARG A 137 -11.30 -24.47 -9.16
CA ARG A 137 -11.42 -25.85 -8.67
C ARG A 137 -10.33 -26.23 -7.69
N GLN A 138 -9.10 -25.77 -7.93
CA GLN A 138 -7.97 -26.00 -7.04
C GLN A 138 -8.17 -25.29 -5.69
N LEU A 139 -8.61 -24.04 -5.70
CA LEU A 139 -8.93 -23.29 -4.50
C LEU A 139 -10.08 -23.91 -3.70
N ASP A 140 -11.16 -24.34 -4.37
CA ASP A 140 -12.29 -25.02 -3.74
C ASP A 140 -11.86 -26.32 -3.06
N PHE A 141 -10.97 -27.07 -3.69
CA PHE A 141 -10.40 -28.28 -3.11
C PHE A 141 -9.56 -27.95 -1.86
N ILE A 142 -8.64 -26.97 -1.96
CA ILE A 142 -7.83 -26.53 -0.81
C ILE A 142 -8.73 -26.04 0.33
N GLN A 143 -9.76 -25.26 0.04
CA GLN A 143 -10.71 -24.81 1.05
C GLN A 143 -11.46 -25.96 1.72
N SER A 144 -11.80 -27.02 0.96
CA SER A 144 -12.45 -28.20 1.53
C SER A 144 -11.54 -28.92 2.53
N LEU A 145 -10.25 -29.02 2.22
CA LEU A 145 -9.24 -29.56 3.11
C LEU A 145 -9.05 -28.68 4.37
N ASN A 146 -8.95 -27.37 4.17
CA ASN A 146 -8.79 -26.43 5.25
C ASN A 146 -9.99 -26.44 6.22
N ARG A 147 -11.22 -26.51 5.71
CA ARG A 147 -12.42 -26.67 6.53
C ARG A 147 -12.41 -27.94 7.38
N ARG A 148 -11.97 -29.08 6.80
CA ARG A 148 -11.81 -30.32 7.55
C ARG A 148 -10.74 -30.23 8.62
N HIS A 149 -9.66 -29.50 8.33
CA HIS A 149 -8.59 -29.27 9.28
C HIS A 149 -9.03 -28.35 10.42
N ALA A 150 -9.71 -27.23 10.09
CA ALA A 150 -10.23 -26.27 11.05
C ALA A 150 -11.29 -26.90 12.00
N ALA A 151 -12.13 -27.81 11.47
CA ALA A 151 -13.12 -28.51 12.30
C ALA A 151 -12.51 -29.39 13.40
N LYS A 152 -11.23 -29.79 13.23
CA LYS A 152 -10.49 -30.62 14.20
C LYS A 152 -9.65 -29.79 15.18
N ARG A 153 -9.52 -28.49 14.98
CA ARG A 153 -8.72 -27.57 15.79
C ARG A 153 -9.58 -26.40 16.27
N GLN A 154 -9.18 -25.80 17.38
CA GLN A 154 -9.74 -24.52 17.80
C GLN A 154 -9.44 -23.48 16.70
N LYS A 155 -10.34 -22.47 16.54
CA LYS A 155 -10.24 -21.42 15.52
C LYS A 155 -8.80 -20.89 15.40
N ASP A 156 -8.18 -21.14 14.26
CA ASP A 156 -6.85 -20.65 13.92
C ASP A 156 -7.01 -19.40 13.03
N ALA A 157 -6.88 -18.24 13.64
CA ALA A 157 -7.04 -16.95 12.95
C ALA A 157 -5.99 -16.74 11.84
N GLN A 158 -4.79 -17.34 11.98
CA GLN A 158 -3.75 -17.23 10.95
C GLN A 158 -4.09 -18.07 9.71
N LEU A 159 -4.64 -19.26 9.93
CA LEU A 159 -5.12 -20.11 8.82
C LEU A 159 -6.25 -19.44 8.06
N GLU A 160 -7.21 -18.85 8.76
CA GLU A 160 -8.32 -18.11 8.14
C GLU A 160 -7.83 -16.93 7.32
N ALA A 161 -6.92 -16.13 7.87
CA ALA A 161 -6.31 -15.00 7.17
C ALA A 161 -5.57 -15.43 5.91
N ARG A 162 -4.89 -16.58 5.93
CA ARG A 162 -4.20 -17.14 4.76
C ARG A 162 -5.19 -17.58 3.68
N ILE A 163 -6.29 -18.19 4.05
CA ILE A 163 -7.36 -18.57 3.12
C ILE A 163 -7.92 -17.32 2.44
N GLN A 164 -8.23 -16.28 3.21
CA GLN A 164 -8.74 -15.01 2.68
C GLN A 164 -7.76 -14.33 1.73
N SER A 165 -6.45 -14.39 2.03
CA SER A 165 -5.41 -13.86 1.15
C SER A 165 -5.37 -14.56 -0.22
N PHE A 166 -5.52 -15.88 -0.27
CA PHE A 166 -5.61 -16.63 -1.53
C PHE A 166 -6.88 -16.30 -2.32
N GLU A 167 -8.02 -16.14 -1.66
CA GLU A 167 -9.27 -15.74 -2.29
C GLU A 167 -9.19 -14.32 -2.85
N LEU A 168 -8.57 -13.40 -2.12
CA LEU A 168 -8.33 -12.04 -2.61
C LEU A 168 -7.43 -12.06 -3.85
N ALA A 169 -6.31 -12.79 -3.80
CA ALA A 169 -5.39 -12.91 -4.93
C ALA A 169 -6.09 -13.47 -6.19
N TYR A 170 -6.99 -14.43 -6.03
CA TYR A 170 -7.79 -14.95 -7.14
C TYR A 170 -8.76 -13.89 -7.71
N ARG A 171 -9.47 -13.16 -6.85
CA ARG A 171 -10.40 -12.09 -7.28
C ARG A 171 -9.67 -10.96 -7.99
N MET A 172 -8.49 -10.59 -7.51
CA MET A 172 -7.64 -9.58 -8.14
C MET A 172 -7.27 -9.91 -9.59
N GLN A 173 -7.15 -11.18 -9.96
CA GLN A 173 -6.87 -11.57 -11.35
C GLN A 173 -7.94 -11.11 -12.33
N MET A 174 -9.17 -10.94 -11.86
CA MET A 174 -10.31 -10.51 -12.68
C MET A 174 -10.46 -8.98 -12.68
N GLU A 175 -10.32 -8.35 -11.54
CA GLU A 175 -10.66 -6.93 -11.32
C GLU A 175 -9.45 -5.99 -11.47
N ALA A 176 -8.25 -6.43 -11.07
CA ALA A 176 -7.08 -5.57 -11.08
C ALA A 176 -6.66 -5.14 -12.50
N THR A 177 -6.94 -5.96 -13.50
CA THR A 177 -6.62 -5.64 -14.90
C THR A 177 -7.33 -4.38 -15.38
N ASP A 178 -8.53 -4.14 -14.88
CA ASP A 178 -9.34 -2.96 -15.19
C ASP A 178 -8.93 -1.76 -14.33
N ALA A 179 -8.82 -1.98 -13.02
CA ALA A 179 -8.55 -0.93 -12.05
C ALA A 179 -7.14 -0.28 -12.19
N PHE A 180 -6.17 -1.03 -12.70
CA PHE A 180 -4.80 -0.53 -12.86
C PHE A 180 -4.44 -0.12 -14.30
N ASP A 181 -5.40 -0.12 -15.23
CA ASP A 181 -5.15 0.34 -16.59
C ASP A 181 -5.36 1.85 -16.71
N VAL A 182 -4.32 2.61 -16.42
CA VAL A 182 -4.32 4.09 -16.51
C VAL A 182 -4.62 4.62 -17.92
N ASN A 183 -4.52 3.80 -18.98
CA ASN A 183 -4.86 4.25 -20.32
C ASN A 183 -6.37 4.45 -20.52
N ARG A 184 -7.19 3.88 -19.64
CA ARG A 184 -8.66 4.05 -19.62
C ARG A 184 -9.09 5.37 -18.98
N GLU A 185 -8.19 6.00 -18.24
CA GLU A 185 -8.49 7.28 -17.61
C GLU A 185 -8.66 8.40 -18.64
N PRO A 186 -9.64 9.29 -18.43
CA PRO A 186 -9.84 10.47 -19.29
C PRO A 186 -8.57 11.31 -19.40
N LYS A 187 -8.38 11.92 -20.58
CA LYS A 187 -7.18 12.73 -20.87
C LYS A 187 -6.93 13.80 -19.82
N HIS A 188 -7.98 14.50 -19.36
CA HIS A 188 -7.85 15.58 -18.38
C HIS A 188 -7.36 15.08 -17.01
N ILE A 189 -7.71 13.86 -16.62
CA ILE A 189 -7.22 13.23 -15.38
C ILE A 189 -5.72 12.93 -15.54
N ARG A 190 -5.32 12.31 -16.65
CA ARG A 190 -3.90 12.00 -16.89
C ARG A 190 -3.04 13.26 -16.96
N GLU A 191 -3.54 14.35 -17.58
CA GLU A 191 -2.85 15.63 -17.65
C GLU A 191 -2.69 16.30 -16.28
N MET A 192 -3.65 16.10 -15.35
CA MET A 192 -3.57 16.61 -13.99
C MET A 192 -2.41 15.99 -13.20
N TYR A 193 -2.11 14.70 -13.41
CA TYR A 193 -0.97 14.02 -12.80
C TYR A 193 0.35 14.27 -13.55
N GLY A 194 0.29 14.66 -14.82
CA GLY A 194 1.42 14.88 -15.69
C GLY A 194 1.79 13.68 -16.56
N GLU A 195 2.73 13.88 -17.49
CA GLU A 195 3.14 12.84 -18.45
C GLU A 195 4.45 12.13 -18.08
N GLY A 196 5.09 12.51 -16.99
CA GLY A 196 6.32 11.88 -16.50
C GLY A 196 6.14 10.41 -16.15
N THR A 197 7.23 9.64 -16.15
CA THR A 197 7.20 8.21 -15.80
C THR A 197 6.59 7.99 -14.41
N GLN A 198 6.96 8.82 -13.44
CA GLN A 198 6.44 8.75 -12.08
C GLN A 198 4.95 9.12 -11.97
N ALA A 199 4.47 10.01 -12.83
CA ALA A 199 3.06 10.41 -12.84
C ALA A 199 2.14 9.35 -13.47
N ARG A 200 2.70 8.45 -14.29
CA ARG A 200 1.98 7.32 -14.90
C ARG A 200 1.99 6.06 -14.01
N GLN A 201 2.77 6.07 -12.97
CA GLN A 201 2.91 5.00 -11.97
C GLN A 201 2.04 5.27 -10.75
#